data_67d52d6f758fba1214704259ed5ac03d
#
_entry.id   67d52d6f758fba1214704259ed5ac03d
#
_cell.length_a   1.000
_cell.length_b   1.000
_cell.length_c   1.000
_cell.angle_alpha   90.00
_cell.angle_beta   90.00
_cell.angle_gamma   90.00
#
_symmetry.space_group_name_H-M   'P 1'
#
loop_
_entity.id
_entity.type
_entity.pdbx_description
1 polymer ?
#
loop_
_entity_poly.entity_id
_entity_poly.type
_entity_poly.pdbx_seq_one_letter_code
_entity_poly.pdbx_strand_id
1 'polypeptide(L)'
;PWAFRHFVLGVIGIFFYVGIEIGIPAQLNFYISNMDFTGAASVGGAFAAVYWLFMMCGRFLSSFISGAVSTKIQMTTVSLVAIVLLLIAIFLPESNTLNFSLSGDSEIASLLKLDDHGTGVVAFTIPTKCVLIALCGFCTSIMWGGIFNLAVEGLGKYTAQASGIFMMMVVGGGV
;
A
#
# COMPACT_ATOMS: atom_id res chain seq x y z
N PRO A 1 -8.19 17.30 24.05
CA PRO A 1 -7.77 17.21 22.63
C PRO A 1 -8.93 17.39 21.64
N TRP A 2 -10.17 17.04 21.99
CA TRP A 2 -11.34 17.13 21.09
C TRP A 2 -11.72 18.54 20.64
N ALA A 3 -11.26 19.58 21.34
CA ALA A 3 -11.48 20.99 20.94
C ALA A 3 -10.67 21.38 19.68
N PHE A 4 -9.66 20.61 19.32
CA PHE A 4 -8.80 20.88 18.17
C PHE A 4 -9.35 20.22 16.91
N ARG A 5 -9.85 20.99 15.95
CA ARG A 5 -10.48 20.48 14.73
C ARG A 5 -9.52 19.61 13.88
N HIS A 6 -8.25 20.00 13.79
CA HIS A 6 -7.26 19.23 13.05
C HIS A 6 -6.98 17.87 13.68
N PHE A 7 -7.06 17.75 15.02
CA PHE A 7 -6.94 16.47 15.72
C PHE A 7 -8.13 15.55 15.37
N VAL A 8 -9.35 16.06 15.43
CA VAL A 8 -10.56 15.28 15.10
C VAL A 8 -10.52 14.79 13.66
N LEU A 9 -10.12 15.66 12.73
CA LEU A 9 -9.96 15.27 11.32
C LEU A 9 -8.85 14.23 11.14
N GLY A 10 -7.75 14.34 11.88
CA GLY A 10 -6.68 13.36 11.87
C GLY A 10 -7.11 11.99 12.42
N VAL A 11 -7.91 11.96 13.48
CA VAL A 11 -8.48 10.74 14.07
C VAL A 11 -9.42 10.02 13.08
N ILE A 12 -10.28 10.76 12.38
CA ILE A 12 -11.13 10.21 11.32
C ILE A 12 -10.26 9.76 10.14
N GLY A 13 -9.29 10.58 9.75
CA GLY A 13 -8.39 10.30 8.65
C GLY A 13 -7.58 9.03 8.84
N ILE A 14 -7.06 8.77 10.04
CA ILE A 14 -6.28 7.55 10.31
C ILE A 14 -7.16 6.30 10.27
N PHE A 15 -8.42 6.38 10.73
CA PHE A 15 -9.36 5.27 10.67
C PHE A 15 -9.55 4.78 9.23
N PHE A 16 -9.88 5.69 8.32
CA PHE A 16 -10.04 5.35 6.90
C PHE A 16 -8.72 4.98 6.23
N TYR A 17 -7.63 5.68 6.58
CA TYR A 17 -6.32 5.39 6.02
C TYR A 17 -5.86 3.97 6.32
N VAL A 18 -5.97 3.50 7.58
CA VAL A 18 -5.56 2.14 7.94
C VAL A 18 -6.44 1.10 7.26
N GLY A 19 -7.72 1.39 7.06
CA GLY A 19 -8.60 0.56 6.23
C GLY A 19 -8.08 0.42 4.80
N ILE A 20 -7.64 1.51 4.19
CA ILE A 20 -7.03 1.49 2.84
C ILE A 20 -5.69 0.77 2.85
N GLU A 21 -4.84 1.04 3.83
CA GLU A 21 -3.49 0.46 3.96
C GLU A 21 -3.52 -1.07 4.00
N ILE A 22 -4.48 -1.64 4.70
CA ILE A 22 -4.67 -3.10 4.81
C ILE A 22 -5.54 -3.62 3.66
N GLY A 23 -6.56 -2.88 3.27
CA GLY A 23 -7.51 -3.27 2.23
C GLY A 23 -6.89 -3.42 0.86
N ILE A 24 -6.00 -2.53 0.45
CA ILE A 24 -5.36 -2.58 -0.88
C ILE A 24 -4.57 -3.88 -1.08
N PRO A 25 -3.60 -4.26 -0.23
CA PRO A 25 -2.86 -5.50 -0.43
C PRO A 25 -3.72 -6.74 -0.25
N ALA A 26 -4.73 -6.71 0.62
CA ALA A 26 -5.67 -7.81 0.80
C ALA A 26 -6.50 -8.05 -0.46
N GLN A 27 -7.07 -7.01 -1.04
CA GLN A 27 -7.84 -7.10 -2.29
C GLN A 27 -6.95 -7.50 -3.47
N LEU A 28 -5.73 -6.99 -3.55
CA LEU A 28 -4.77 -7.35 -4.58
C LEU A 28 -4.42 -8.84 -4.51
N ASN A 29 -4.13 -9.35 -3.31
CA ASN A 29 -3.89 -10.77 -3.08
C ASN A 29 -5.10 -11.61 -3.49
N PHE A 30 -6.29 -11.24 -3.03
CA PHE A 30 -7.53 -11.95 -3.34
C PHE A 30 -7.83 -11.97 -4.84
N TYR A 31 -7.67 -10.84 -5.51
CA TYR A 31 -7.88 -10.74 -6.96
C TYR A 31 -6.96 -11.67 -7.74
N ILE A 32 -5.65 -11.66 -7.45
CA ILE A 32 -4.67 -12.49 -8.15
C ILE A 32 -4.87 -13.97 -7.81
N SER A 33 -5.18 -14.30 -6.55
CA SER A 33 -5.39 -15.66 -6.09
C SER A 33 -6.57 -16.36 -6.77
N ASN A 34 -7.54 -15.60 -7.28
CA ASN A 34 -8.70 -16.13 -8.02
C ASN A 34 -8.47 -16.21 -9.54
N MET A 35 -7.27 -15.96 -10.01
CA MET A 35 -6.93 -16.12 -11.43
C MET A 35 -6.67 -17.59 -11.76
N ASP A 36 -6.99 -17.99 -13.00
CA ASP A 36 -6.85 -19.37 -13.49
C ASP A 36 -5.42 -19.66 -13.98
N PHE A 37 -4.47 -19.74 -13.04
CA PHE A 37 -3.14 -20.27 -13.32
C PHE A 37 -2.55 -20.97 -12.09
N THR A 38 -1.63 -21.91 -12.33
CA THR A 38 -0.98 -22.65 -11.25
C THR A 38 -0.14 -21.72 -10.37
N GLY A 39 -0.35 -21.76 -9.06
CA GLY A 39 0.39 -20.90 -8.12
C GLY A 39 -0.19 -19.49 -7.95
N ALA A 40 -1.39 -19.20 -8.45
CA ALA A 40 -2.04 -17.89 -8.36
C ALA A 40 -2.08 -17.35 -6.91
N ALA A 41 -2.38 -18.20 -5.94
CA ALA A 41 -2.39 -17.80 -4.52
C ALA A 41 -1.02 -17.35 -4.02
N SER A 42 0.04 -18.04 -4.42
CA SER A 42 1.42 -17.67 -4.05
C SER A 42 1.85 -16.36 -4.73
N VAL A 43 1.49 -16.16 -5.99
CA VAL A 43 1.74 -14.92 -6.73
C VAL A 43 0.95 -13.77 -6.13
N GLY A 44 -0.31 -13.97 -5.74
CA GLY A 44 -1.11 -12.98 -5.02
C GLY A 44 -0.45 -12.54 -3.71
N GLY A 45 0.04 -13.49 -2.92
CA GLY A 45 0.82 -13.22 -1.71
C GLY A 45 2.11 -12.44 -1.99
N ALA A 46 2.83 -12.78 -3.07
CA ALA A 46 4.03 -12.07 -3.49
C ALA A 46 3.75 -10.60 -3.87
N PHE A 47 2.67 -10.34 -4.60
CA PHE A 47 2.27 -8.96 -4.94
C PHE A 47 1.88 -8.15 -3.70
N ALA A 48 1.20 -8.76 -2.73
CA ALA A 48 0.94 -8.12 -1.45
C ALA A 48 2.24 -7.82 -0.69
N ALA A 49 3.22 -8.73 -0.71
CA ALA A 49 4.54 -8.52 -0.13
C ALA A 49 5.30 -7.38 -0.83
N VAL A 50 5.21 -7.28 -2.16
CA VAL A 50 5.79 -6.17 -2.93
C VAL A 50 5.16 -4.82 -2.53
N TYR A 51 3.86 -4.77 -2.29
CA TYR A 51 3.20 -3.58 -1.77
C TYR A 51 3.81 -3.13 -0.43
N TRP A 52 4.00 -4.07 0.52
CA TRP A 52 4.63 -3.77 1.81
C TRP A 52 6.10 -3.36 1.66
N LEU A 53 6.83 -3.97 0.72
CA LEU A 53 8.20 -3.58 0.39
C LEU A 53 8.26 -2.15 -0.14
N PHE A 54 7.39 -1.77 -1.05
CA PHE A 54 7.28 -0.39 -1.55
C PHE A 54 6.92 0.58 -0.43
N MET A 55 6.06 0.18 0.48
CA MET A 55 5.74 0.98 1.66
C MET A 55 6.98 1.19 2.54
N MET A 56 7.79 0.15 2.76
CA MET A 56 9.04 0.26 3.52
C MET A 56 10.02 1.21 2.82
N CYS A 57 10.25 1.02 1.53
CA CYS A 57 11.12 1.90 0.74
C CYS A 57 10.64 3.36 0.75
N GLY A 58 9.34 3.59 0.61
CA GLY A 58 8.74 4.91 0.67
C GLY A 58 8.94 5.60 2.01
N ARG A 59 8.90 4.87 3.12
CA ARG A 59 9.22 5.41 4.46
C ARG A 59 10.67 5.85 4.57
N PHE A 60 11.61 5.07 4.01
CA PHE A 60 13.01 5.49 3.95
C PHE A 60 13.18 6.76 3.14
N LEU A 61 12.63 6.82 1.92
CA LEU A 61 12.69 8.00 1.06
C LEU A 61 12.06 9.23 1.73
N SER A 62 10.91 9.06 2.38
CA SER A 62 10.25 10.14 3.13
C SER A 62 11.13 10.69 4.24
N SER A 63 11.89 9.84 4.92
CA SER A 63 12.82 10.27 5.98
C SER A 63 13.89 11.24 5.45
N PHE A 64 14.40 11.01 4.24
CA PHE A 64 15.36 11.93 3.62
C PHE A 64 14.72 13.25 3.18
N ILE A 65 13.48 13.21 2.71
CA ILE A 65 12.79 14.37 2.16
C ILE A 65 12.15 15.22 3.27
N SER A 66 11.85 14.65 4.42
CA SER A 66 11.12 15.28 5.52
C SER A 66 11.78 16.56 6.06
N GLY A 67 13.11 16.68 5.93
CA GLY A 67 13.83 17.92 6.30
C GLY A 67 13.70 19.07 5.30
N ALA A 68 13.34 18.79 4.06
CA ALA A 68 13.31 19.78 2.97
C ALA A 68 11.90 20.22 2.59
N VAL A 69 10.89 19.40 2.84
CA VAL A 69 9.50 19.63 2.37
C VAL A 69 8.53 19.53 3.55
N SER A 70 7.61 20.49 3.65
CA SER A 70 6.59 20.48 4.71
C SER A 70 5.68 19.26 4.62
N THR A 71 5.27 18.73 5.78
CA THR A 71 4.38 17.55 5.88
C THR A 71 3.08 17.73 5.09
N LYS A 72 2.52 18.94 5.08
CA LYS A 72 1.29 19.26 4.33
C LYS A 72 1.46 19.07 2.82
N ILE A 73 2.57 19.55 2.27
CA ILE A 73 2.88 19.42 0.84
C ILE A 73 3.11 17.93 0.50
N GLN A 74 3.88 17.21 1.31
CA GLN A 74 4.09 15.77 1.12
C GLN A 74 2.78 15.01 1.10
N MET A 75 1.92 15.23 2.10
CA MET A 75 0.60 14.59 2.21
C MET A 75 -0.28 14.88 0.99
N THR A 76 -0.38 16.12 0.58
CA THR A 76 -1.19 16.52 -0.58
C THR A 76 -0.67 15.87 -1.85
N THR A 77 0.64 15.88 -2.07
CA THR A 77 1.27 15.30 -3.26
C THR A 77 1.05 13.80 -3.33
N VAL A 78 1.33 13.06 -2.25
CA VAL A 78 1.17 11.60 -2.27
C VAL A 78 -0.29 11.17 -2.37
N SER A 79 -1.21 11.92 -1.78
CA SER A 79 -2.64 11.66 -1.91
C SER A 79 -3.14 11.86 -3.34
N LEU A 80 -2.70 12.91 -4.01
CA LEU A 80 -3.03 13.16 -5.42
C LEU A 80 -2.44 12.07 -6.32
N VAL A 81 -1.18 11.70 -6.11
CA VAL A 81 -0.53 10.63 -6.88
C VAL A 81 -1.25 9.30 -6.68
N ALA A 82 -1.63 8.96 -5.44
CA ALA A 82 -2.38 7.74 -5.15
C ALA A 82 -3.75 7.72 -5.84
N ILE A 83 -4.47 8.84 -5.83
CA ILE A 83 -5.77 8.97 -6.52
C ILE A 83 -5.58 8.78 -8.02
N VAL A 84 -4.58 9.41 -8.62
CA VAL A 84 -4.29 9.29 -10.06
C VAL A 84 -3.94 7.85 -10.41
N LEU A 85 -3.08 7.18 -9.64
CA LEU A 85 -2.72 5.78 -9.86
C LEU A 85 -3.93 4.84 -9.78
N LEU A 86 -4.79 5.03 -8.79
CA LEU A 86 -6.01 4.22 -8.65
C LEU A 86 -7.01 4.48 -9.77
N LEU A 87 -7.18 5.74 -10.19
CA LEU A 87 -8.05 6.06 -11.32
C LEU A 87 -7.52 5.42 -12.61
N ILE A 88 -6.22 5.51 -12.88
CA ILE A 88 -5.61 4.84 -14.04
C ILE A 88 -5.84 3.33 -13.95
N ALA A 89 -5.65 2.73 -12.78
CA ALA A 89 -5.88 1.29 -12.57
C ALA A 89 -7.34 0.87 -12.82
N ILE A 90 -8.31 1.71 -12.44
CA ILE A 90 -9.75 1.46 -12.65
C ILE A 90 -10.10 1.53 -14.14
N PHE A 91 -9.62 2.55 -14.84
CA PHE A 91 -9.94 2.76 -16.27
C PHE A 91 -9.09 1.89 -17.22
N LEU A 92 -8.02 1.28 -16.72
CA LEU A 92 -7.18 0.42 -17.54
C LEU A 92 -7.92 -0.88 -17.87
N PRO A 93 -8.06 -1.24 -19.17
CA PRO A 93 -8.74 -2.48 -19.55
C PRO A 93 -7.93 -3.70 -19.08
N GLU A 94 -8.62 -4.78 -18.76
CA GLU A 94 -7.99 -6.05 -18.34
C GLU A 94 -7.15 -6.71 -19.43
N SER A 95 -7.37 -6.32 -20.68
CA SER A 95 -6.56 -6.74 -21.83
C SER A 95 -5.11 -6.27 -21.77
N ASN A 96 -4.81 -5.19 -21.01
CA ASN A 96 -3.44 -4.75 -20.77
C ASN A 96 -2.82 -5.63 -19.72
N THR A 97 -2.00 -6.56 -20.13
CA THR A 97 -1.36 -7.56 -19.29
C THR A 97 0.15 -7.47 -19.38
N LEU A 98 0.82 -7.82 -18.29
CA LEU A 98 2.26 -8.00 -18.22
C LEU A 98 2.56 -9.48 -18.13
N ASN A 99 3.43 -9.94 -19.00
CA ASN A 99 3.91 -11.31 -19.00
C ASN A 99 5.17 -11.40 -18.13
N PHE A 100 5.10 -12.17 -17.08
CA PHE A 100 6.25 -12.48 -16.24
C PHE A 100 6.73 -13.88 -16.59
N SER A 101 8.03 -14.00 -16.88
CA SER A 101 8.69 -15.28 -17.11
C SER A 101 9.80 -15.45 -16.09
N LEU A 102 9.76 -16.55 -15.36
CA LEU A 102 10.77 -16.93 -14.39
C LEU A 102 11.39 -18.25 -14.83
N SER A 103 12.70 -18.42 -14.65
CA SER A 103 13.34 -19.73 -14.82
C SER A 103 12.77 -20.69 -13.79
N GLY A 104 12.38 -21.89 -14.23
CA GLY A 104 11.79 -22.92 -13.36
C GLY A 104 12.73 -23.35 -12.23
N ASP A 105 14.05 -23.26 -12.45
CA ASP A 105 15.10 -23.55 -11.45
C ASP A 105 15.38 -22.39 -10.50
N SER A 106 14.69 -21.25 -10.64
CA SER A 106 14.90 -20.12 -9.75
C SER A 106 14.33 -20.40 -8.35
N GLU A 107 15.05 -19.95 -7.31
CA GLU A 107 14.56 -20.04 -5.93
C GLU A 107 13.20 -19.33 -5.77
N ILE A 108 12.96 -18.27 -6.54
CA ILE A 108 11.70 -17.52 -6.55
C ILE A 108 10.56 -18.41 -7.07
N ALA A 109 10.76 -19.16 -8.15
CA ALA A 109 9.74 -20.07 -8.68
C ALA A 109 9.40 -21.17 -7.67
N SER A 110 10.38 -21.72 -6.97
CA SER A 110 10.19 -22.73 -5.93
C SER A 110 9.45 -22.16 -4.71
N LEU A 111 9.77 -20.95 -4.29
CA LEU A 111 9.10 -20.24 -3.19
C LEU A 111 7.63 -19.93 -3.52
N LEU A 112 7.35 -19.58 -4.76
CA LEU A 112 5.99 -19.29 -5.23
C LEU A 112 5.20 -20.57 -5.59
N LYS A 113 5.82 -21.76 -5.50
CA LYS A 113 5.21 -23.06 -5.87
C LYS A 113 4.63 -23.03 -7.28
N LEU A 114 5.37 -22.47 -8.21
CA LEU A 114 5.00 -22.39 -9.60
C LEU A 114 5.54 -23.65 -10.33
N ASP A 115 4.66 -24.34 -11.04
CA ASP A 115 5.04 -25.48 -11.86
C ASP A 115 5.48 -25.03 -13.26
N ASP A 116 6.64 -25.47 -13.69
CA ASP A 116 7.18 -25.15 -15.01
C ASP A 116 6.65 -26.05 -16.14
N HIS A 117 5.83 -27.05 -15.80
CA HIS A 117 5.32 -28.08 -16.73
C HIS A 117 6.40 -28.71 -17.62
N GLY A 118 7.65 -28.76 -17.14
CA GLY A 118 8.78 -29.35 -17.86
C GLY A 118 9.38 -28.47 -18.95
N THR A 119 9.00 -27.21 -19.05
CA THR A 119 9.54 -26.24 -20.02
C THR A 119 10.76 -25.47 -19.52
N GLY A 120 11.10 -25.61 -18.24
CA GLY A 120 12.19 -24.90 -17.59
C GLY A 120 11.95 -23.38 -17.40
N VAL A 121 10.77 -22.90 -17.78
CA VAL A 121 10.35 -21.50 -17.63
C VAL A 121 8.92 -21.44 -17.14
N VAL A 122 8.69 -20.72 -16.06
CA VAL A 122 7.36 -20.43 -15.55
C VAL A 122 6.93 -19.08 -16.08
N ALA A 123 5.86 -19.05 -16.86
CA ALA A 123 5.27 -17.83 -17.37
C ALA A 123 3.86 -17.64 -16.81
N PHE A 124 3.57 -16.46 -16.29
CA PHE A 124 2.23 -16.08 -15.88
C PHE A 124 1.93 -14.64 -16.30
N THR A 125 0.67 -14.38 -16.57
CA THR A 125 0.21 -13.11 -17.09
C THR A 125 -0.66 -12.43 -16.05
N ILE A 126 -0.31 -11.19 -15.70
CA ILE A 126 -1.04 -10.40 -14.69
C ILE A 126 -1.47 -9.09 -15.32
N PRO A 127 -2.71 -8.63 -15.07
CA PRO A 127 -3.16 -7.31 -15.51
C PRO A 127 -2.24 -6.19 -15.00
N THR A 128 -1.89 -5.25 -15.86
CA THR A 128 -1.01 -4.11 -15.52
C THR A 128 -1.55 -3.29 -14.34
N LYS A 129 -2.88 -3.26 -14.17
CA LYS A 129 -3.53 -2.59 -13.03
C LYS A 129 -3.04 -3.10 -11.67
N CYS A 130 -2.69 -4.39 -11.55
CA CYS A 130 -2.17 -4.96 -10.31
C CYS A 130 -0.82 -4.34 -9.90
N VAL A 131 0.04 -4.07 -10.88
CA VAL A 131 1.33 -3.38 -10.65
C VAL A 131 1.11 -1.94 -10.21
N LEU A 132 0.17 -1.23 -10.84
CA LEU A 132 -0.19 0.13 -10.45
C LEU A 132 -0.73 0.20 -9.00
N ILE A 133 -1.55 -0.77 -8.62
CA ILE A 133 -2.08 -0.88 -7.25
C ILE A 133 -0.94 -1.16 -6.26
N ALA A 134 0.00 -2.04 -6.61
CA ALA A 134 1.18 -2.30 -5.77
C ALA A 134 2.05 -1.04 -5.60
N LEU A 135 2.19 -0.21 -6.63
CA LEU A 135 2.91 1.06 -6.55
C LEU A 135 2.25 2.07 -5.58
N CYS A 136 0.96 1.95 -5.30
CA CYS A 136 0.30 2.76 -4.28
C CYS A 136 0.93 2.59 -2.88
N GLY A 137 1.67 1.51 -2.64
CA GLY A 137 2.44 1.32 -1.42
C GLY A 137 3.43 2.45 -1.13
N PHE A 138 4.03 3.05 -2.15
CA PHE A 138 4.89 4.24 -1.97
C PHE A 138 4.11 5.44 -1.44
N CYS A 139 2.91 5.66 -1.96
CA CYS A 139 2.06 6.78 -1.55
C CYS A 139 1.55 6.59 -0.11
N THR A 140 1.08 5.41 0.22
CA THR A 140 0.58 5.09 1.56
C THR A 140 1.67 5.14 2.63
N SER A 141 2.93 4.91 2.26
CA SER A 141 4.06 4.90 3.18
C SER A 141 4.23 6.21 3.98
N ILE A 142 3.98 7.33 3.34
CA ILE A 142 4.16 8.68 3.91
C ILE A 142 2.91 9.12 4.68
N MET A 143 1.74 8.60 4.30
CA MET A 143 0.45 9.10 4.81
C MET A 143 0.28 8.87 6.31
N TRP A 144 0.69 7.72 6.83
CA TRP A 144 0.53 7.41 8.25
C TRP A 144 1.23 8.43 9.17
N GLY A 145 2.53 8.65 8.94
CA GLY A 145 3.31 9.62 9.69
C GLY A 145 2.84 11.05 9.48
N GLY A 146 2.44 11.39 8.25
CA GLY A 146 1.90 12.69 7.90
C GLY A 146 0.59 13.01 8.63
N ILE A 147 -0.36 12.08 8.64
CA ILE A 147 -1.65 12.22 9.36
C ILE A 147 -1.37 12.38 10.86
N PHE A 148 -0.51 11.55 11.44
CA PHE A 148 -0.15 11.63 12.85
C PHE A 148 0.46 12.98 13.20
N ASN A 149 1.49 13.42 12.47
CA ASN A 149 2.18 14.69 12.73
C ASN A 149 1.21 15.89 12.65
N LEU A 150 0.37 15.92 11.63
CA LEU A 150 -0.62 17.00 11.48
C LEU A 150 -1.73 16.94 12.54
N ALA A 151 -2.09 15.75 13.01
CA ALA A 151 -3.11 15.58 14.03
C ALA A 151 -2.65 16.06 15.40
N VAL A 152 -1.38 15.84 15.76
CA VAL A 152 -0.83 16.20 17.07
C VAL A 152 -0.16 17.56 17.10
N GLU A 153 -0.04 18.25 15.96
CA GLU A 153 0.58 19.56 15.86
C GLU A 153 -0.11 20.57 16.77
N GLY A 154 0.66 21.24 17.65
CA GLY A 154 0.15 22.29 18.52
C GLY A 154 -0.67 21.84 19.75
N LEU A 155 -0.81 20.52 20.02
CA LEU A 155 -1.56 20.03 21.17
C LEU A 155 -0.81 20.18 22.51
N GLY A 156 0.50 20.39 22.49
CA GLY A 156 1.32 20.62 23.70
C GLY A 156 1.12 19.52 24.75
N LYS A 157 0.63 19.91 25.93
CA LYS A 157 0.40 18.98 27.06
C LYS A 157 -0.59 17.85 26.78
N TYR A 158 -1.43 17.98 25.75
CA TYR A 158 -2.43 16.97 25.39
C TYR A 158 -1.92 15.94 24.40
N THR A 159 -0.67 16.06 23.91
CA THR A 159 -0.09 15.18 22.89
C THR A 159 -0.11 13.71 23.31
N ALA A 160 0.20 13.40 24.57
CA ALA A 160 0.20 12.01 25.05
C ALA A 160 -1.19 11.35 25.01
N GLN A 161 -2.22 12.09 25.45
CA GLN A 161 -3.60 11.62 25.40
C GLN A 161 -4.10 11.51 23.96
N ALA A 162 -3.76 12.48 23.12
CA ALA A 162 -4.09 12.49 21.70
C ALA A 162 -3.48 11.31 20.96
N SER A 163 -2.23 10.98 21.24
CA SER A 163 -1.55 9.82 20.64
C SER A 163 -2.23 8.50 21.04
N GLY A 164 -2.68 8.36 22.28
CA GLY A 164 -3.44 7.20 22.74
C GLY A 164 -4.76 7.04 21.97
N ILE A 165 -5.53 8.12 21.85
CA ILE A 165 -6.79 8.12 21.09
C ILE A 165 -6.53 7.81 19.60
N PHE A 166 -5.49 8.42 19.02
CA PHE A 166 -5.11 8.18 17.62
C PHE A 166 -4.78 6.70 17.38
N MET A 167 -4.04 6.07 18.30
CA MET A 167 -3.72 4.63 18.18
C MET A 167 -4.94 3.72 18.32
N MET A 168 -5.97 4.13 19.09
CA MET A 168 -7.22 3.37 19.16
C MET A 168 -7.94 3.35 17.80
N MET A 169 -7.79 4.40 16.99
CA MET A 169 -8.44 4.49 15.67
C MET A 169 -7.75 3.64 14.58
N VAL A 170 -6.59 3.08 14.86
CA VAL A 170 -5.94 2.08 14.00
C VAL A 170 -6.81 0.84 13.81
N VAL A 171 -7.80 0.63 14.67
CA VAL A 171 -8.82 -0.43 14.50
C VAL A 171 -9.56 -0.36 13.15
N GLY A 172 -9.57 0.79 12.49
CA GLY A 172 -10.15 0.94 11.14
C GLY A 172 -9.61 -0.04 10.11
N GLY A 173 -8.42 -0.63 10.33
CA GLY A 173 -7.90 -1.70 9.48
C GLY A 173 -8.54 -3.08 9.70
N GLY A 174 -9.30 -3.26 10.78
CA GLY A 174 -10.01 -4.51 11.10
C GLY A 174 -11.51 -4.47 10.81
N VAL A 175 -12.03 -3.33 10.35
CA VAL A 175 -13.43 -3.10 10.00
C VAL A 175 -13.60 -3.07 8.49
#